data_9815335d57ad5f2f628d610b3fb68c76
#
_entry.id   9815335d57ad5f2f628d610b3fb68c76
#
_cell.length_a   1.000
_cell.length_b   1.000
_cell.length_c   1.000
_cell.angle_alpha   90.00
_cell.angle_beta   90.00
_cell.angle_gamma   90.00
#
_symmetry.space_group_name_H-M   'P 1'
#
loop_
_entity.id
_entity.type
_entity.pdbx_description
1 polymer ?
#
loop_
_entity_poly.entity_id
_entity_poly.type
_entity_poly.pdbx_seq_one_letter_code
_entity_poly.pdbx_strand_id
1 'polypeptide(L)'
;TGGIAHDILEKLYTNEITYGQMAELFEDGWMVAAEIADLKFDRSDEERNEKIKDKYYENLVHFFSNHTKLEGKPIIEQFVKVKIGGNLFQGYIDIAFKDEEGYITIQDWKTSSIYKGAKAENESGQLVLYADALIQQGVPKDKIKIRWNFLKYASIQYQQKNGEIKTRDVERCKIGESLQSNAKTWLKHFGYEPDEYLKEMLDTNSIDCLPEEVKAKYVISDCYVYINLTDELIKKWTDHVITIIQDIELREADYAETHSDACFWDTDESVKAQSYYFSNLCGYSRNLHKPYDEYCKRFE
;
A
#
# COMPACT_ATOMS: atom_id res chain seq x y z
N THR A 1 -10.20 -3.55 -3.15
CA THR A 1 -9.79 -2.11 -3.07
C THR A 1 -8.48 -1.85 -3.80
N GLY A 2 -7.45 -2.70 -3.60
CA GLY A 2 -6.16 -2.55 -4.27
C GLY A 2 -6.30 -2.47 -5.79
N GLY A 3 -6.95 -3.43 -6.41
CA GLY A 3 -7.15 -3.47 -7.87
C GLY A 3 -7.84 -2.22 -8.43
N ILE A 4 -8.88 -1.70 -7.74
CA ILE A 4 -9.54 -0.45 -8.15
C ILE A 4 -8.57 0.72 -8.13
N ALA A 5 -7.77 0.83 -7.06
CA ALA A 5 -6.83 1.93 -6.92
C ALA A 5 -5.71 1.89 -7.98
N HIS A 6 -5.18 0.70 -8.26
CA HIS A 6 -4.15 0.51 -9.29
C HIS A 6 -4.70 0.84 -10.69
N ASP A 7 -5.88 0.33 -11.06
CA ASP A 7 -6.52 0.60 -12.36
C ASP A 7 -6.74 2.11 -12.60
N ILE A 8 -7.19 2.86 -11.59
CA ILE A 8 -7.38 4.31 -11.71
C ILE A 8 -6.04 5.04 -11.88
N LEU A 9 -5.02 4.67 -11.11
CA LEU A 9 -3.70 5.28 -11.21
C LEU A 9 -3.04 4.96 -12.55
N GLU A 10 -3.13 3.72 -13.02
CA GLU A 10 -2.68 3.31 -14.34
C GLU A 10 -3.32 4.18 -15.43
N LYS A 11 -4.66 4.28 -15.45
CA LYS A 11 -5.39 5.12 -16.39
C LYS A 11 -5.01 6.59 -16.33
N LEU A 12 -4.76 7.12 -15.11
CA LEU A 12 -4.28 8.50 -14.98
C LEU A 12 -2.90 8.68 -15.62
N TYR A 13 -1.96 7.78 -15.34
CA TYR A 13 -0.58 7.90 -15.81
C TYR A 13 -0.45 7.57 -17.31
N THR A 14 -1.34 6.75 -17.88
CA THR A 14 -1.45 6.52 -19.33
C THR A 14 -2.24 7.62 -20.06
N ASN A 15 -2.77 8.62 -19.34
CA ASN A 15 -3.59 9.73 -19.81
C ASN A 15 -4.94 9.31 -20.42
N GLU A 16 -5.48 8.18 -20.00
CA GLU A 16 -6.83 7.73 -20.35
C GLU A 16 -7.90 8.48 -19.58
N ILE A 17 -7.57 8.98 -18.40
CA ILE A 17 -8.45 9.79 -17.55
C ILE A 17 -7.75 11.07 -17.08
N THR A 18 -8.56 12.02 -16.59
CA THR A 18 -8.11 13.26 -15.97
C THR A 18 -8.17 13.18 -14.43
N TYR A 19 -7.53 14.11 -13.74
CA TYR A 19 -7.62 14.23 -12.29
C TYR A 19 -9.06 14.32 -11.77
N GLY A 20 -9.91 15.10 -12.45
CA GLY A 20 -11.30 15.27 -12.03
C GLY A 20 -12.15 14.00 -12.10
N GLN A 21 -11.70 13.00 -12.85
CA GLN A 21 -12.42 11.72 -12.99
C GLN A 21 -11.99 10.66 -11.96
N MET A 22 -10.87 10.86 -11.25
CA MET A 22 -10.32 9.83 -10.36
C MET A 22 -11.26 9.49 -9.20
N ALA A 23 -11.77 10.51 -8.51
CA ALA A 23 -12.64 10.32 -7.36
C ALA A 23 -13.96 9.64 -7.77
N GLU A 24 -14.58 10.10 -8.86
CA GLU A 24 -15.81 9.52 -9.40
C GLU A 24 -15.62 8.03 -9.78
N LEU A 25 -14.55 7.72 -10.50
CA LEU A 25 -14.24 6.33 -10.86
C LEU A 25 -13.95 5.44 -9.65
N PHE A 26 -13.37 6.02 -8.60
CA PHE A 26 -13.18 5.30 -7.34
C PHE A 26 -14.51 5.02 -6.65
N GLU A 27 -15.41 5.98 -6.58
CA GLU A 27 -16.73 5.83 -5.97
C GLU A 27 -17.57 4.78 -6.73
N ASP A 28 -17.55 4.81 -8.06
CA ASP A 28 -18.22 3.80 -8.89
C ASP A 28 -17.65 2.40 -8.67
N GLY A 29 -16.33 2.26 -8.71
CA GLY A 29 -15.65 0.99 -8.44
C GLY A 29 -15.88 0.48 -7.02
N TRP A 30 -15.94 1.40 -6.04
CA TRP A 30 -16.25 1.08 -4.65
C TRP A 30 -17.68 0.57 -4.50
N MET A 31 -18.65 1.25 -5.12
CA MET A 31 -20.05 0.81 -5.12
C MET A 31 -20.18 -0.62 -5.65
N VAL A 32 -19.53 -0.94 -6.76
CA VAL A 32 -19.55 -2.30 -7.32
C VAL A 32 -18.91 -3.31 -6.37
N ALA A 33 -17.76 -3.01 -5.82
CA ALA A 33 -17.02 -3.97 -5.00
C ALA A 33 -17.60 -4.12 -3.59
N ALA A 34 -17.93 -3.03 -2.92
CA ALA A 34 -18.33 -3.02 -1.52
C ALA A 34 -19.84 -3.27 -1.35
N GLU A 35 -20.69 -2.68 -2.20
CA GLU A 35 -22.13 -2.75 -2.04
C GLU A 35 -22.75 -3.90 -2.87
N ILE A 36 -22.30 -4.11 -4.11
CA ILE A 36 -22.89 -5.13 -4.99
C ILE A 36 -22.21 -6.49 -4.77
N ALA A 37 -20.87 -6.53 -4.75
CA ALA A 37 -20.11 -7.77 -4.60
C ALA A 37 -19.81 -8.14 -3.14
N ASP A 38 -20.29 -7.37 -2.16
CA ASP A 38 -20.17 -7.60 -0.71
C ASP A 38 -18.71 -7.85 -0.26
N LEU A 39 -17.78 -6.98 -0.69
CA LEU A 39 -16.38 -7.06 -0.30
C LEU A 39 -16.24 -6.95 1.22
N LYS A 40 -15.71 -7.99 1.85
CA LYS A 40 -15.48 -8.02 3.30
C LYS A 40 -14.05 -7.67 3.66
N PHE A 41 -13.90 -6.84 4.69
CA PHE A 41 -12.65 -6.48 5.35
C PHE A 41 -12.44 -7.27 6.65
N ASP A 42 -13.51 -7.74 7.25
CA ASP A 42 -13.53 -8.70 8.35
C ASP A 42 -14.78 -9.59 8.19
N ARG A 43 -14.58 -10.91 8.07
CA ARG A 43 -15.69 -11.87 7.94
C ARG A 43 -16.18 -12.41 9.28
N SER A 44 -15.43 -12.14 10.34
CA SER A 44 -15.72 -12.65 11.69
C SER A 44 -16.53 -11.68 12.55
N ASP A 45 -16.52 -10.38 12.22
CA ASP A 45 -17.14 -9.31 12.99
C ASP A 45 -17.69 -8.22 12.03
N GLU A 46 -19.02 -8.16 11.93
CA GLU A 46 -19.69 -7.23 11.01
C GLU A 46 -19.51 -5.76 11.41
N GLU A 47 -19.55 -5.43 12.71
CA GLU A 47 -19.34 -4.06 13.17
C GLU A 47 -17.91 -3.59 12.85
N ARG A 48 -16.95 -4.47 13.05
CA ARG A 48 -15.55 -4.21 12.70
C ARG A 48 -15.36 -4.13 11.19
N ASN A 49 -16.07 -4.97 10.42
CA ASN A 49 -16.06 -4.92 8.96
C ASN A 49 -16.47 -3.54 8.45
N GLU A 50 -17.61 -3.02 8.90
CA GLU A 50 -18.11 -1.71 8.49
C GLU A 50 -17.14 -0.58 8.90
N LYS A 51 -16.61 -0.59 10.11
CA LYS A 51 -15.61 0.41 10.55
C LYS A 51 -14.34 0.41 9.69
N ILE A 52 -13.90 -0.75 9.25
CA ILE A 52 -12.71 -0.86 8.38
C ILE A 52 -13.08 -0.39 6.97
N LYS A 53 -14.25 -0.78 6.46
CA LYS A 53 -14.79 -0.40 5.16
C LYS A 53 -14.86 1.13 5.04
N ASP A 54 -15.51 1.80 5.99
CA ASP A 54 -15.64 3.26 6.04
C ASP A 54 -14.27 3.95 6.01
N LYS A 55 -13.34 3.51 6.84
CA LYS A 55 -11.97 4.04 6.86
C LYS A 55 -11.24 3.87 5.52
N TYR A 56 -11.40 2.74 4.85
CA TYR A 56 -10.81 2.54 3.53
C TYR A 56 -11.39 3.51 2.52
N TYR A 57 -12.72 3.66 2.53
CA TYR A 57 -13.44 4.58 1.66
C TYR A 57 -12.97 6.04 1.86
N GLU A 58 -13.08 6.56 3.06
CA GLU A 58 -12.72 7.95 3.39
C GLU A 58 -11.27 8.29 3.02
N ASN A 59 -10.34 7.39 3.35
CA ASN A 59 -8.92 7.61 3.06
C ASN A 59 -8.63 7.61 1.55
N LEU A 60 -9.25 6.71 0.78
CA LEU A 60 -9.00 6.59 -0.65
C LEU A 60 -9.73 7.67 -1.45
N VAL A 61 -10.95 8.06 -1.06
CA VAL A 61 -11.63 9.25 -1.64
C VAL A 61 -10.76 10.48 -1.47
N HIS A 62 -10.24 10.71 -0.26
CA HIS A 62 -9.32 11.83 -0.01
C HIS A 62 -8.06 11.74 -0.87
N PHE A 63 -7.48 10.54 -1.04
CA PHE A 63 -6.32 10.35 -1.90
C PHE A 63 -6.64 10.75 -3.34
N PHE A 64 -7.70 10.19 -3.94
CA PHE A 64 -8.05 10.45 -5.32
C PHE A 64 -8.49 11.88 -5.61
N SER A 65 -9.05 12.57 -4.61
CA SER A 65 -9.39 13.99 -4.70
C SER A 65 -8.19 14.93 -4.63
N ASN A 66 -7.04 14.45 -4.07
CA ASN A 66 -5.88 15.31 -3.78
C ASN A 66 -4.57 14.81 -4.40
N HIS A 67 -4.59 13.69 -5.16
CA HIS A 67 -3.37 13.13 -5.74
C HIS A 67 -2.80 14.05 -6.83
N THR A 68 -1.47 14.18 -6.82
CA THR A 68 -0.72 14.92 -7.84
C THR A 68 0.20 13.96 -8.60
N LYS A 69 0.20 14.03 -9.93
CA LYS A 69 1.10 13.23 -10.76
C LYS A 69 2.55 13.45 -10.36
N LEU A 70 3.30 12.35 -10.35
CA LEU A 70 4.75 12.41 -10.26
C LEU A 70 5.32 13.16 -11.47
N GLU A 71 6.34 13.96 -11.25
CA GLU A 71 7.09 14.61 -12.33
C GLU A 71 7.88 13.57 -13.14
N GLY A 72 8.12 13.88 -14.42
CA GLY A 72 8.89 13.04 -15.33
C GLY A 72 8.03 12.20 -16.28
N LYS A 73 8.62 11.17 -16.86
CA LYS A 73 7.95 10.22 -17.75
C LYS A 73 7.91 8.85 -17.09
N PRO A 74 6.87 8.55 -16.31
CA PRO A 74 6.74 7.25 -15.69
C PRO A 74 6.50 6.17 -16.76
N ILE A 75 6.98 4.97 -16.45
CA ILE A 75 6.64 3.73 -17.15
C ILE A 75 5.70 2.97 -16.23
N ILE A 76 4.54 2.62 -16.74
CA ILE A 76 3.48 1.93 -16.00
C ILE A 76 3.46 0.46 -16.41
N GLU A 77 3.13 -0.44 -15.47
CA GLU A 77 3.01 -1.89 -15.70
C GLU A 77 4.22 -2.47 -16.47
N GLN A 78 5.43 -2.03 -16.05
CA GLN A 78 6.66 -2.48 -16.69
C GLN A 78 6.89 -3.95 -16.43
N PHE A 79 6.80 -4.76 -17.49
CA PHE A 79 7.14 -6.18 -17.43
C PHE A 79 8.62 -6.38 -17.17
N VAL A 80 8.96 -7.17 -16.16
CA VAL A 80 10.33 -7.53 -15.80
C VAL A 80 10.50 -9.02 -15.62
N LYS A 81 11.73 -9.49 -15.82
CA LYS A 81 12.13 -10.87 -15.58
C LYS A 81 13.37 -10.88 -14.70
N VAL A 82 13.39 -11.77 -13.71
CA VAL A 82 14.53 -12.00 -12.83
C VAL A 82 14.83 -13.49 -12.76
N LYS A 83 16.12 -13.85 -12.81
CA LYS A 83 16.56 -15.24 -12.72
C LYS A 83 17.13 -15.52 -11.33
N ILE A 84 16.52 -16.49 -10.62
CA ILE A 84 16.89 -16.86 -9.25
C ILE A 84 16.97 -18.38 -9.16
N GLY A 85 18.12 -18.92 -8.67
CA GLY A 85 18.30 -20.36 -8.49
C GLY A 85 18.12 -21.19 -9.76
N GLY A 86 18.35 -20.60 -10.95
CA GLY A 86 18.11 -21.28 -12.24
C GLY A 86 16.69 -21.09 -12.78
N ASN A 87 15.74 -20.69 -11.96
CA ASN A 87 14.33 -20.44 -12.33
C ASN A 87 14.12 -19.00 -12.81
N LEU A 88 13.17 -18.83 -13.72
CA LEU A 88 12.78 -17.53 -14.27
C LEU A 88 11.48 -17.06 -13.63
N PHE A 89 11.56 -15.94 -12.91
CA PHE A 89 10.40 -15.23 -12.38
C PHE A 89 10.06 -14.06 -13.27
N GLN A 90 8.80 -13.69 -13.27
CA GLN A 90 8.28 -12.55 -14.02
C GLN A 90 7.30 -11.75 -13.16
N GLY A 91 7.17 -10.47 -13.44
CA GLY A 91 6.24 -9.58 -12.76
C GLY A 91 6.08 -8.26 -13.49
N TYR A 92 5.22 -7.44 -12.96
CA TYR A 92 4.95 -6.09 -13.46
C TYR A 92 5.24 -5.09 -12.35
N ILE A 93 6.03 -4.07 -12.67
CA ILE A 93 6.28 -2.93 -11.78
C ILE A 93 5.13 -1.95 -11.98
N ASP A 94 4.38 -1.62 -10.93
CA ASP A 94 3.25 -0.71 -11.02
C ASP A 94 3.65 0.61 -11.69
N ILE A 95 4.70 1.23 -11.18
CA ILE A 95 5.26 2.46 -11.77
C ILE A 95 6.77 2.54 -11.54
N ALA A 96 7.50 2.88 -12.59
CA ALA A 96 8.90 3.25 -12.53
C ALA A 96 9.12 4.58 -13.24
N PHE A 97 9.99 5.42 -12.70
CA PHE A 97 10.34 6.69 -13.32
C PHE A 97 11.82 7.00 -13.11
N LYS A 98 12.38 7.70 -14.08
CA LYS A 98 13.77 8.14 -14.07
C LYS A 98 13.83 9.65 -13.84
N ASP A 99 14.58 10.07 -12.83
CA ASP A 99 14.83 11.47 -12.58
C ASP A 99 15.94 12.04 -13.50
N GLU A 100 16.14 13.38 -13.42
CA GLU A 100 17.15 14.08 -14.22
C GLU A 100 18.58 13.65 -13.88
N GLU A 101 18.83 13.16 -12.67
CA GLU A 101 20.14 12.66 -12.21
C GLU A 101 20.38 11.20 -12.64
N GLY A 102 19.41 10.61 -13.30
CA GLY A 102 19.46 9.25 -13.84
C GLY A 102 19.14 8.15 -12.83
N TYR A 103 18.64 8.47 -11.65
CA TYR A 103 18.11 7.46 -10.74
C TYR A 103 16.78 6.92 -11.25
N ILE A 104 16.61 5.61 -11.14
CA ILE A 104 15.37 4.92 -11.42
C ILE A 104 14.69 4.62 -10.08
N THR A 105 13.50 5.17 -9.89
CA THR A 105 12.66 4.85 -8.73
C THR A 105 11.61 3.85 -9.14
N ILE A 106 11.61 2.68 -8.49
CA ILE A 106 10.56 1.68 -8.55
C ILE A 106 9.58 1.98 -7.41
N GLN A 107 8.32 2.13 -7.72
CA GLN A 107 7.28 2.38 -6.72
C GLN A 107 6.14 1.40 -6.90
N ASP A 108 5.65 0.91 -5.80
CA ASP A 108 4.48 0.05 -5.71
C ASP A 108 3.41 0.73 -4.85
N TRP A 109 2.16 0.73 -5.30
CA TRP A 109 1.04 1.35 -4.60
C TRP A 109 0.42 0.40 -3.59
N LYS A 110 0.25 0.85 -2.36
CA LYS A 110 -0.34 0.04 -1.28
C LYS A 110 -1.56 0.68 -0.66
N THR A 111 -2.65 -0.06 -0.63
CA THR A 111 -3.86 0.29 0.13
C THR A 111 -3.87 -0.32 1.54
N SER A 112 -2.83 -1.06 1.93
CA SER A 112 -2.67 -1.63 3.26
C SER A 112 -2.25 -0.60 4.31
N SER A 113 -2.05 -1.03 5.56
CA SER A 113 -1.43 -0.21 6.61
C SER A 113 0.07 -0.04 6.35
N ILE A 114 0.63 1.11 6.78
CA ILE A 114 2.05 1.44 6.59
C ILE A 114 2.95 0.36 7.20
N TYR A 115 3.98 -0.02 6.46
CA TYR A 115 5.06 -0.88 6.95
C TYR A 115 6.14 -0.01 7.63
N LYS A 116 6.45 -0.30 8.89
CA LYS A 116 7.44 0.44 9.69
C LYS A 116 8.46 -0.51 10.33
N GLY A 117 9.70 -0.03 10.48
CA GLY A 117 10.78 -0.80 11.11
C GLY A 117 11.03 -2.13 10.41
N ALA A 118 11.20 -3.21 11.18
CA ALA A 118 11.46 -4.55 10.67
C ALA A 118 10.40 -5.07 9.70
N LYS A 119 9.14 -4.63 9.85
CA LYS A 119 8.07 -5.00 8.91
C LYS A 119 8.35 -4.50 7.50
N ALA A 120 8.91 -3.29 7.35
CA ALA A 120 9.25 -2.77 6.04
C ALA A 120 10.27 -3.66 5.31
N GLU A 121 11.30 -4.17 5.99
CA GLU A 121 12.21 -5.12 5.38
C GLU A 121 11.57 -6.47 5.07
N ASN A 122 10.70 -6.96 5.94
CA ASN A 122 10.05 -8.27 5.79
C ASN A 122 8.96 -8.28 4.71
N GLU A 123 8.45 -7.13 4.30
CA GLU A 123 7.46 -7.01 3.22
C GLU A 123 8.08 -6.53 1.89
N SER A 124 9.40 -6.24 1.87
CA SER A 124 10.06 -5.60 0.73
C SER A 124 10.37 -6.53 -0.45
N GLY A 125 10.08 -7.83 -0.35
CA GLY A 125 10.50 -8.83 -1.33
C GLY A 125 10.16 -8.49 -2.77
N GLN A 126 8.93 -8.08 -3.03
CA GLN A 126 8.49 -7.69 -4.37
C GLN A 126 9.35 -6.56 -4.96
N LEU A 127 9.54 -5.47 -4.22
CA LEU A 127 10.35 -4.34 -4.66
C LEU A 127 11.81 -4.71 -4.85
N VAL A 128 12.38 -5.54 -3.97
CA VAL A 128 13.75 -6.02 -4.05
C VAL A 128 13.96 -6.89 -5.29
N LEU A 129 13.03 -7.79 -5.59
CA LEU A 129 13.08 -8.65 -6.78
C LEU A 129 12.92 -7.85 -8.08
N TYR A 130 12.11 -6.80 -8.08
CA TYR A 130 12.02 -5.87 -9.21
C TYR A 130 13.34 -5.10 -9.41
N ALA A 131 13.97 -4.66 -8.32
CA ALA A 131 15.27 -4.01 -8.40
C ALA A 131 16.36 -4.98 -8.92
N ASP A 132 16.35 -6.23 -8.44
CA ASP A 132 17.29 -7.27 -8.93
C ASP A 132 17.09 -7.56 -10.42
N ALA A 133 15.84 -7.57 -10.89
CA ALA A 133 15.55 -7.70 -12.32
C ALA A 133 16.19 -6.58 -13.16
N LEU A 134 16.17 -5.33 -12.69
CA LEU A 134 16.83 -4.21 -13.37
C LEU A 134 18.37 -4.32 -13.28
N ILE A 135 18.89 -4.76 -12.14
CA ILE A 135 20.35 -5.00 -11.97
C ILE A 135 20.81 -6.07 -12.95
N GLN A 136 20.09 -7.17 -13.10
CA GLN A 136 20.40 -8.23 -14.07
C GLN A 136 20.33 -7.75 -15.52
N GLN A 137 19.56 -6.69 -15.80
CA GLN A 137 19.51 -6.01 -17.09
C GLN A 137 20.62 -4.97 -17.28
N GLY A 138 21.50 -4.77 -16.30
CA GLY A 138 22.66 -3.88 -16.37
C GLY A 138 22.47 -2.49 -15.76
N VAL A 139 21.36 -2.26 -15.05
CA VAL A 139 21.16 -0.99 -14.30
C VAL A 139 22.05 -1.02 -13.04
N PRO A 140 22.92 -0.02 -12.81
CA PRO A 140 23.72 0.04 -11.59
C PRO A 140 22.84 0.12 -10.34
N LYS A 141 23.13 -0.72 -9.34
CA LYS A 141 22.36 -0.79 -8.08
C LYS A 141 22.24 0.57 -7.38
N ASP A 142 23.30 1.34 -7.35
CA ASP A 142 23.37 2.67 -6.74
C ASP A 142 22.52 3.72 -7.45
N LYS A 143 22.00 3.41 -8.64
CA LYS A 143 21.05 4.21 -9.41
C LYS A 143 19.60 3.76 -9.24
N ILE A 144 19.32 2.77 -8.42
CA ILE A 144 17.97 2.26 -8.17
C ILE A 144 17.49 2.68 -6.78
N LYS A 145 16.32 3.29 -6.73
CA LYS A 145 15.56 3.58 -5.50
C LYS A 145 14.30 2.74 -5.51
N ILE A 146 13.94 2.16 -4.38
CA ILE A 146 12.69 1.40 -4.24
C ILE A 146 11.85 1.96 -3.09
N ARG A 147 10.54 2.07 -3.31
CA ARG A 147 9.61 2.61 -2.32
C ARG A 147 8.19 2.09 -2.49
N TRP A 148 7.43 2.18 -1.43
CA TRP A 148 5.97 2.13 -1.49
C TRP A 148 5.37 3.53 -1.44
N ASN A 149 4.19 3.68 -2.04
CA ASN A 149 3.25 4.77 -1.77
C ASN A 149 2.03 4.20 -1.05
N PHE A 150 1.85 4.57 0.22
CA PHE A 150 0.71 4.11 1.03
C PHE A 150 -0.47 5.06 0.85
N LEU A 151 -1.39 4.71 -0.06
CA LEU A 151 -2.46 5.59 -0.55
C LEU A 151 -3.41 6.11 0.54
N LYS A 152 -3.64 5.33 1.60
CA LYS A 152 -4.50 5.72 2.73
C LYS A 152 -3.86 6.73 3.69
N TYR A 153 -2.59 7.07 3.48
CA TYR A 153 -1.84 7.92 4.39
C TYR A 153 -1.29 9.14 3.69
N ALA A 154 -1.14 10.21 4.44
CA ALA A 154 -0.40 11.40 4.06
C ALA A 154 0.79 11.57 4.99
N SER A 155 1.91 12.03 4.45
CA SER A 155 3.05 12.49 5.24
C SER A 155 2.92 13.98 5.46
N ILE A 156 2.90 14.39 6.72
CA ILE A 156 2.74 15.79 7.12
C ILE A 156 4.02 16.28 7.75
N GLN A 157 4.65 17.27 7.12
CA GLN A 157 5.70 18.08 7.76
C GLN A 157 5.05 19.31 8.37
N TYR A 158 5.37 19.61 9.61
CA TYR A 158 4.85 20.79 10.31
C TYR A 158 5.89 21.46 11.18
N GLN A 159 5.91 22.79 11.16
CA GLN A 159 6.79 23.58 11.98
C GLN A 159 6.23 23.75 13.39
N GLN A 160 7.05 23.51 14.40
CA GLN A 160 6.74 23.84 15.79
C GLN A 160 7.10 25.29 16.10
N LYS A 161 6.56 25.85 17.20
CA LYS A 161 6.83 27.24 17.60
C LYS A 161 8.30 27.52 17.91
N ASN A 162 9.07 26.50 18.31
CA ASN A 162 10.53 26.60 18.52
C ASN A 162 11.34 26.56 17.21
N GLY A 163 10.68 26.49 16.05
CA GLY A 163 11.31 26.40 14.73
C GLY A 163 11.62 24.98 14.27
N GLU A 164 11.48 23.97 15.12
CA GLU A 164 11.71 22.56 14.77
C GLU A 164 10.68 22.09 13.74
N ILE A 165 11.13 21.39 12.70
CA ILE A 165 10.25 20.73 11.72
C ILE A 165 10.08 19.26 12.12
N LYS A 166 8.85 18.85 12.27
CA LYS A 166 8.49 17.44 12.53
C LYS A 166 7.75 16.85 11.35
N THR A 167 7.95 15.56 11.13
CA THR A 167 7.24 14.79 10.13
C THR A 167 6.49 13.64 10.79
N ARG A 168 5.27 13.39 10.35
CA ARG A 168 4.49 12.22 10.75
C ARG A 168 3.57 11.76 9.62
N ASP A 169 3.34 10.45 9.57
CA ASP A 169 2.36 9.86 8.68
C ASP A 169 1.02 9.72 9.42
N VAL A 170 -0.05 10.13 8.79
CA VAL A 170 -1.42 10.07 9.35
C VAL A 170 -2.37 9.46 8.33
N GLU A 171 -3.45 8.83 8.81
CA GLU A 171 -4.56 8.45 7.94
C GLU A 171 -5.12 9.72 7.28
N ARG A 172 -5.40 9.66 5.97
CA ARG A 172 -5.85 10.85 5.21
C ARG A 172 -7.17 11.42 5.72
N CYS A 173 -8.07 10.58 6.22
CA CYS A 173 -9.32 11.02 6.84
C CYS A 173 -9.12 11.75 8.19
N LYS A 174 -7.87 11.84 8.69
CA LYS A 174 -7.54 12.46 9.99
C LYS A 174 -6.55 13.61 9.89
N ILE A 175 -6.37 14.21 8.72
CA ILE A 175 -5.42 15.32 8.54
C ILE A 175 -5.82 16.50 9.41
N GLY A 176 -7.08 16.95 9.34
CA GLY A 176 -7.60 18.06 10.12
C GLY A 176 -7.45 17.82 11.63
N GLU A 177 -7.95 16.66 12.12
CA GLU A 177 -7.82 16.27 13.53
C GLU A 177 -6.36 16.28 14.00
N SER A 178 -5.46 15.73 13.19
CA SER A 178 -4.06 15.57 13.54
C SER A 178 -3.29 16.88 13.69
N LEU A 179 -3.74 17.95 13.04
CA LEU A 179 -3.08 19.24 13.01
C LEU A 179 -3.68 20.28 13.96
N GLN A 180 -4.86 20.03 14.56
CA GLN A 180 -5.58 20.97 15.40
C GLN A 180 -4.73 21.68 16.44
N SER A 181 -3.97 20.93 17.24
CA SER A 181 -3.19 21.50 18.34
C SER A 181 -2.09 22.43 17.84
N ASN A 182 -1.44 22.07 16.74
CA ASN A 182 -0.41 22.89 16.14
C ASN A 182 -1.01 24.11 15.43
N ALA A 183 -2.11 23.96 14.70
CA ALA A 183 -2.84 25.05 14.05
C ALA A 183 -3.35 26.08 15.08
N LYS A 184 -3.93 25.63 16.19
CA LYS A 184 -4.32 26.51 17.30
C LYS A 184 -3.16 27.36 17.81
N THR A 185 -1.98 26.77 17.89
CA THR A 185 -0.77 27.48 18.35
C THR A 185 -0.35 28.59 17.38
N TRP A 186 -0.37 28.29 16.07
CA TRP A 186 0.01 29.25 15.05
C TRP A 186 -1.05 30.34 14.81
N LEU A 187 -2.34 29.99 14.82
CA LEU A 187 -3.44 30.95 14.75
C LEU A 187 -3.30 32.01 15.85
N LYS A 188 -3.15 31.59 17.12
CA LYS A 188 -2.92 32.50 18.23
C LYS A 188 -1.64 33.34 18.09
N HIS A 189 -0.58 32.73 17.54
CA HIS A 189 0.68 33.42 17.33
C HIS A 189 0.53 34.60 16.35
N PHE A 190 -0.29 34.43 15.31
CA PHE A 190 -0.57 35.47 14.32
C PHE A 190 -1.78 36.35 14.66
N GLY A 191 -2.41 36.14 15.81
CA GLY A 191 -3.50 37.03 16.31
C GLY A 191 -4.90 36.66 15.81
N TYR A 192 -5.09 35.44 15.30
CA TYR A 192 -6.38 34.91 14.87
C TYR A 192 -7.12 34.25 16.03
N GLU A 193 -8.47 34.33 16.02
CA GLU A 193 -9.31 33.54 16.92
C GLU A 193 -9.44 32.12 16.35
N PRO A 194 -9.03 31.05 17.08
CA PRO A 194 -8.86 29.72 16.50
C PRO A 194 -10.18 28.97 16.22
N ASP A 195 -11.22 29.21 16.98
CA ASP A 195 -12.34 28.26 17.13
C ASP A 195 -13.08 27.95 15.82
N GLU A 196 -13.35 28.99 15.00
CA GLU A 196 -13.99 28.81 13.69
C GLU A 196 -13.08 28.03 12.70
N TYR A 197 -11.81 28.41 12.63
CA TYR A 197 -10.84 27.71 11.78
C TYR A 197 -10.67 26.24 12.15
N LEU A 198 -10.57 25.95 13.46
CA LEU A 198 -10.40 24.58 13.94
C LEU A 198 -11.65 23.74 13.69
N LYS A 199 -12.84 24.34 13.79
CA LYS A 199 -14.08 23.67 13.45
C LYS A 199 -14.13 23.33 11.95
N GLU A 200 -13.85 24.31 11.08
CA GLU A 200 -13.84 24.10 9.64
C GLU A 200 -12.78 23.09 9.20
N MET A 201 -11.58 23.10 9.81
CA MET A 201 -10.56 22.09 9.59
C MET A 201 -11.05 20.67 9.88
N LEU A 202 -11.86 20.49 10.92
CA LEU A 202 -12.44 19.18 11.27
C LEU A 202 -13.54 18.80 10.29
N ASP A 203 -14.43 19.73 10.00
CA ASP A 203 -15.60 19.48 9.13
C ASP A 203 -15.16 19.16 7.69
N THR A 204 -14.10 19.82 7.21
CA THR A 204 -13.55 19.62 5.84
C THR A 204 -12.39 18.66 5.76
N ASN A 205 -11.82 18.23 6.89
CA ASN A 205 -10.57 17.46 6.96
C ASN A 205 -9.43 18.08 6.14
N SER A 206 -9.34 19.40 6.07
CA SER A 206 -8.38 20.18 5.28
C SER A 206 -7.78 21.31 6.09
N ILE A 207 -6.66 21.86 5.60
CA ILE A 207 -6.04 23.10 6.10
C ILE A 207 -6.35 24.31 5.22
N ASP A 208 -7.19 24.18 4.21
CA ASP A 208 -7.44 25.21 3.20
C ASP A 208 -8.10 26.47 3.79
N CYS A 209 -8.90 26.30 4.86
CA CYS A 209 -9.50 27.42 5.59
C CYS A 209 -8.50 28.28 6.36
N LEU A 210 -7.28 27.78 6.63
CA LEU A 210 -6.30 28.50 7.43
C LEU A 210 -5.74 29.71 6.67
N PRO A 211 -5.36 30.79 7.38
CA PRO A 211 -4.59 31.91 6.80
C PRO A 211 -3.28 31.45 6.15
N GLU A 212 -2.84 32.12 5.10
CA GLU A 212 -1.66 31.70 4.31
C GLU A 212 -0.38 31.56 5.16
N GLU A 213 -0.14 32.47 6.11
CA GLU A 213 1.01 32.39 7.01
C GLU A 213 0.95 31.20 7.98
N VAL A 214 -0.24 30.71 8.27
CA VAL A 214 -0.44 29.47 9.05
C VAL A 214 -0.29 28.25 8.15
N LYS A 215 -0.90 28.25 6.96
CA LYS A 215 -0.74 27.18 5.96
C LYS A 215 0.72 26.93 5.59
N ALA A 216 1.51 27.99 5.46
CA ALA A 216 2.95 27.91 5.18
C ALA A 216 3.77 27.15 6.24
N LYS A 217 3.17 26.81 7.40
CA LYS A 217 3.81 25.97 8.43
C LYS A 217 3.66 24.47 8.15
N TYR A 218 2.95 24.09 7.11
CA TYR A 218 2.62 22.70 6.79
C TYR A 218 3.02 22.36 5.35
N VAL A 219 3.51 21.13 5.17
CA VAL A 219 3.64 20.49 3.87
C VAL A 219 2.96 19.13 3.98
N ILE A 220 1.92 18.91 3.19
CA ILE A 220 1.20 17.65 3.11
C ILE A 220 1.57 17.00 1.78
N SER A 221 2.00 15.75 1.83
CA SER A 221 2.43 14.97 0.66
C SER A 221 1.94 13.53 0.73
N ASP A 222 2.10 12.78 -0.35
CA ASP A 222 1.90 11.34 -0.34
C ASP A 222 2.86 10.66 0.63
N CYS A 223 2.41 9.52 1.19
CA CYS A 223 3.18 8.76 2.18
C CYS A 223 4.10 7.75 1.49
N TYR A 224 5.35 8.13 1.29
CA TYR A 224 6.38 7.27 0.72
C TYR A 224 7.21 6.59 1.79
N VAL A 225 7.38 5.27 1.68
CA VAL A 225 8.31 4.48 2.51
C VAL A 225 9.40 3.92 1.62
N TYR A 226 10.60 4.45 1.77
CA TYR A 226 11.78 4.00 1.03
C TYR A 226 12.43 2.81 1.72
N ILE A 227 12.94 1.89 0.92
CA ILE A 227 13.72 0.74 1.37
C ILE A 227 15.17 0.93 0.92
N ASN A 228 16.09 0.74 1.85
CA ASN A 228 17.51 0.78 1.53
C ASN A 228 17.92 -0.53 0.82
N LEU A 229 18.21 -0.43 -0.47
CA LEU A 229 18.57 -1.57 -1.30
C LEU A 229 20.05 -1.96 -1.08
N THR A 230 20.30 -2.92 -0.18
CA THR A 230 21.63 -3.45 0.11
C THR A 230 21.84 -4.82 -0.52
N ASP A 231 23.11 -5.25 -0.67
CA ASP A 231 23.44 -6.60 -1.17
C ASP A 231 22.91 -7.69 -0.22
N GLU A 232 22.94 -7.42 1.09
CA GLU A 232 22.41 -8.33 2.10
C GLU A 232 20.89 -8.50 1.96
N LEU A 233 20.17 -7.41 1.66
CA LEU A 233 18.72 -7.48 1.48
C LEU A 233 18.36 -8.22 0.19
N ILE A 234 19.08 -7.99 -0.91
CA ILE A 234 18.91 -8.74 -2.16
C ILE A 234 19.17 -10.23 -1.90
N LYS A 235 20.30 -10.55 -1.24
CA LYS A 235 20.63 -11.94 -0.89
C LYS A 235 19.56 -12.58 -0.01
N LYS A 236 19.08 -11.89 1.02
CA LYS A 236 18.00 -12.38 1.91
C LYS A 236 16.78 -12.82 1.09
N TRP A 237 16.35 -12.01 0.13
CA TRP A 237 15.15 -12.30 -0.64
C TRP A 237 15.38 -13.35 -1.73
N THR A 238 16.56 -13.38 -2.36
CA THR A 238 16.92 -14.45 -3.30
C THR A 238 17.03 -15.81 -2.61
N ASP A 239 17.66 -15.86 -1.42
CA ASP A 239 17.73 -17.09 -0.61
C ASP A 239 16.34 -17.56 -0.18
N HIS A 240 15.46 -16.63 0.22
CA HIS A 240 14.08 -16.94 0.57
C HIS A 240 13.30 -17.55 -0.60
N VAL A 241 13.43 -16.98 -1.80
CA VAL A 241 12.82 -17.53 -3.02
C VAL A 241 13.34 -18.93 -3.33
N ILE A 242 14.66 -19.15 -3.20
CA ILE A 242 15.25 -20.48 -3.39
C ILE A 242 14.67 -21.50 -2.40
N THR A 243 14.48 -21.10 -1.14
CA THR A 243 13.85 -21.97 -0.14
C THR A 243 12.40 -22.33 -0.52
N ILE A 244 11.63 -21.38 -1.02
CA ILE A 244 10.26 -21.62 -1.50
C ILE A 244 10.25 -22.58 -2.69
N ILE A 245 11.18 -22.42 -3.65
CA ILE A 245 11.32 -23.33 -4.79
C ILE A 245 11.56 -24.77 -4.30
N GLN A 246 12.50 -24.94 -3.38
CA GLN A 246 12.80 -26.26 -2.81
C GLN A 246 11.61 -26.89 -2.09
N ASP A 247 10.82 -26.09 -1.35
CA ASP A 247 9.60 -26.59 -0.69
C ASP A 247 8.56 -27.04 -1.73
N ILE A 248 8.38 -26.27 -2.81
CA ILE A 248 7.48 -26.64 -3.91
C ILE A 248 7.94 -27.96 -4.56
N GLU A 249 9.22 -28.09 -4.90
CA GLU A 249 9.77 -29.31 -5.51
C GLU A 249 9.61 -30.55 -4.62
N LEU A 250 9.78 -30.39 -3.30
CA LEU A 250 9.55 -31.46 -2.33
C LEU A 250 8.08 -31.91 -2.29
N ARG A 251 7.13 -30.94 -2.28
CA ARG A 251 5.70 -31.24 -2.28
C ARG A 251 5.24 -31.87 -3.58
N GLU A 252 5.78 -31.43 -4.72
CA GLU A 252 5.50 -32.05 -6.02
C GLU A 252 6.02 -33.49 -6.10
N ALA A 253 7.19 -33.76 -5.52
CA ALA A 253 7.75 -35.11 -5.44
C ALA A 253 6.89 -36.03 -4.56
N ASP A 254 6.44 -35.54 -3.38
CA ASP A 254 5.54 -36.27 -2.50
C ASP A 254 4.19 -36.57 -3.18
N TYR A 255 3.62 -35.61 -3.88
CA TYR A 255 2.41 -35.82 -4.68
C TYR A 255 2.61 -36.86 -5.79
N ALA A 256 3.75 -36.82 -6.47
CA ALA A 256 4.03 -37.78 -7.54
C ALA A 256 4.14 -39.24 -7.01
N GLU A 257 4.61 -39.40 -5.75
CA GLU A 257 4.71 -40.71 -5.11
C GLU A 257 3.38 -41.17 -4.51
N THR A 258 2.66 -40.29 -3.80
CA THR A 258 1.50 -40.62 -2.99
C THR A 258 0.15 -40.49 -3.73
N HIS A 259 0.12 -39.63 -4.77
CA HIS A 259 -1.10 -39.13 -5.44
C HIS A 259 -2.12 -38.51 -4.47
N SER A 260 -1.66 -38.06 -3.30
CA SER A 260 -2.45 -37.37 -2.29
C SER A 260 -2.16 -35.87 -2.32
N ASP A 261 -3.22 -35.05 -2.45
CA ASP A 261 -3.12 -33.60 -2.40
C ASP A 261 -2.93 -33.04 -0.98
N ALA A 262 -2.93 -33.91 0.04
CA ALA A 262 -2.73 -33.51 1.44
C ALA A 262 -1.42 -32.75 1.68
N CYS A 263 -0.37 -33.01 0.87
CA CYS A 263 0.91 -32.32 0.95
C CYS A 263 0.83 -30.83 0.60
N PHE A 264 -0.21 -30.37 -0.10
CA PHE A 264 -0.41 -28.98 -0.49
C PHE A 264 -1.24 -28.18 0.49
N TRP A 265 -1.88 -28.84 1.45
CA TRP A 265 -2.77 -28.17 2.41
C TRP A 265 -2.06 -27.87 3.72
N ASP A 266 -2.28 -26.66 4.21
CA ASP A 266 -1.76 -26.24 5.51
C ASP A 266 -2.47 -26.95 6.65
N THR A 267 -1.74 -27.25 7.73
CA THR A 267 -2.31 -27.75 8.97
C THR A 267 -3.12 -26.66 9.69
N ASP A 268 -4.03 -27.09 10.60
CA ASP A 268 -4.82 -26.15 11.43
C ASP A 268 -3.92 -25.25 12.30
N GLU A 269 -2.79 -25.78 12.77
CA GLU A 269 -1.81 -24.98 13.53
C GLU A 269 -1.12 -23.94 12.64
N SER A 270 -0.73 -24.28 11.41
CA SER A 270 -0.11 -23.32 10.50
C SER A 270 -1.08 -22.20 10.11
N VAL A 271 -2.36 -22.51 9.86
CA VAL A 271 -3.41 -21.54 9.58
C VAL A 271 -3.64 -20.59 10.76
N LYS A 272 -3.67 -21.09 11.98
CA LYS A 272 -3.84 -20.27 13.19
C LYS A 272 -2.65 -19.36 13.47
N ALA A 273 -1.44 -19.80 13.13
CA ALA A 273 -0.22 -19.02 13.30
C ALA A 273 -0.05 -17.91 12.25
N GLN A 274 -0.84 -17.94 11.18
CA GLN A 274 -0.72 -17.03 10.06
C GLN A 274 -1.47 -15.71 10.26
N SER A 275 -1.28 -14.81 9.30
CA SER A 275 -1.71 -13.42 9.32
C SER A 275 -3.23 -13.24 9.49
N TYR A 276 -3.62 -11.99 9.78
CA TYR A 276 -5.00 -11.54 9.78
C TYR A 276 -5.80 -11.98 8.54
N TYR A 277 -5.15 -12.08 7.38
CA TYR A 277 -5.81 -12.56 6.15
C TYR A 277 -6.42 -13.94 6.34
N PHE A 278 -5.63 -14.91 6.79
CA PHE A 278 -6.12 -16.30 6.95
C PHE A 278 -7.15 -16.44 8.07
N SER A 279 -6.99 -15.70 9.16
CA SER A 279 -7.92 -15.80 10.29
C SER A 279 -9.23 -15.04 10.10
N ASN A 280 -9.25 -13.98 9.30
CA ASN A 280 -10.38 -13.06 9.25
C ASN A 280 -10.93 -12.76 7.83
N LEU A 281 -10.13 -12.95 6.78
CA LEU A 281 -10.50 -12.58 5.41
C LEU A 281 -10.61 -13.76 4.46
N CYS A 282 -9.76 -14.78 4.62
CA CYS A 282 -9.75 -15.94 3.72
C CYS A 282 -11.06 -16.74 3.85
N GLY A 283 -11.86 -16.73 2.78
CA GLY A 283 -13.14 -17.45 2.74
C GLY A 283 -13.01 -18.98 2.81
N TYR A 284 -11.81 -19.51 2.63
CA TYR A 284 -11.49 -20.94 2.67
C TYR A 284 -10.77 -21.36 3.96
N SER A 285 -10.54 -20.43 4.87
CA SER A 285 -9.93 -20.75 6.17
C SER A 285 -10.87 -21.61 7.03
N ARG A 286 -10.35 -22.65 7.67
CA ARG A 286 -11.08 -23.46 8.65
C ARG A 286 -11.61 -22.65 9.83
N ASN A 287 -10.96 -21.54 10.19
CA ASN A 287 -11.43 -20.66 11.26
C ASN A 287 -12.74 -19.93 10.91
N LEU A 288 -13.06 -19.80 9.62
CA LEU A 288 -14.32 -19.23 9.14
C LEU A 288 -15.35 -20.32 8.81
N HIS A 289 -15.00 -21.59 8.92
CA HIS A 289 -15.76 -22.82 8.81
C HIS A 289 -16.56 -22.99 7.51
N LYS A 290 -17.67 -22.29 7.39
CA LYS A 290 -18.65 -22.53 6.33
C LYS A 290 -18.13 -22.45 4.90
N PRO A 291 -17.40 -21.41 4.50
CA PRO A 291 -16.84 -21.33 3.14
C PRO A 291 -15.78 -22.41 2.86
N TYR A 292 -15.03 -22.81 3.87
CA TYR A 292 -14.04 -23.89 3.74
C TYR A 292 -14.73 -25.24 3.52
N ASP A 293 -15.77 -25.56 4.30
CA ASP A 293 -16.55 -26.78 4.13
C ASP A 293 -17.23 -26.85 2.76
N GLU A 294 -17.74 -25.72 2.24
CA GLU A 294 -18.30 -25.63 0.89
C GLU A 294 -17.24 -25.82 -0.19
N TYR A 295 -16.02 -25.34 0.03
CA TYR A 295 -14.89 -25.56 -0.87
C TYR A 295 -14.50 -27.02 -0.92
N CYS A 296 -14.30 -27.66 0.22
CA CYS A 296 -13.94 -29.07 0.30
C CYS A 296 -14.97 -29.99 -0.41
N LYS A 297 -16.26 -29.74 -0.23
CA LYS A 297 -17.35 -30.51 -0.87
C LYS A 297 -17.35 -30.47 -2.40
N ARG A 298 -16.62 -29.53 -3.03
CA ARG A 298 -16.49 -29.48 -4.50
C ARG A 298 -15.53 -30.54 -5.05
N PHE A 299 -14.70 -31.12 -4.18
CA PHE A 299 -13.67 -32.09 -4.52
C PHE A 299 -13.99 -33.51 -3.97
N GLU A 300 -15.04 -33.64 -3.18
CA GLU A 300 -15.65 -34.94 -2.81
C GLU A 300 -16.59 -35.45 -3.93
#